data_bf1ab9bd7c2616084e0e18c122a2bc6f
#
_entry.id   bf1ab9bd7c2616084e0e18c122a2bc6f
#
_cell.length_a   1.000
_cell.length_b   1.000
_cell.length_c   1.000
_cell.angle_alpha   90.00
_cell.angle_beta   90.00
_cell.angle_gamma   90.00
#
_symmetry.space_group_name_H-M   'P 1'
#
loop_
_entity.id
_entity.type
_entity.pdbx_description
1 polymer ?
#
loop_
_entity_poly.entity_id
_entity_poly.type
_entity_poly.pdbx_seq_one_letter_code
_entity_poly.pdbx_strand_id
1 'polypeptide(L)'
;MSVPTPDYTTDAFFGLDDKWLETADGELTHYHELGEGTPILFLHGSGTGVTAAANWWLNLPELSRHGRCIAIDSIGYGQTVVADGTAYGIKEWVRHAVRVLDALGIEKTWIVGNSLGGWLAFQFAIDFPERLLGIVSMGTGGAKLTGALAAHSNPTLTEDGIRKTLEMFVVDRSLVTDELVSLRYQSALNDTASDRLADVVAARDRDRHALPLDFDVLARLDVPVLLIHGVQDVVIPVSRTWELLNTVPHADAHIFSQCGHWSQVERATEFNEVVGSYLVRHAGR
;
A
#
# COMPACT_ATOMS: atom_id res chain seq x y z
N MET A 1 -19.10 12.09 19.80
CA MET A 1 -17.92 12.24 20.70
C MET A 1 -16.73 12.33 19.79
N SER A 2 -15.85 13.32 19.95
CA SER A 2 -14.62 13.41 19.15
C SER A 2 -13.73 12.20 19.45
N VAL A 3 -13.29 11.49 18.43
CA VAL A 3 -12.31 10.40 18.56
C VAL A 3 -10.99 11.03 19.02
N PRO A 4 -10.35 10.56 20.11
CA PRO A 4 -9.08 11.12 20.54
C PRO A 4 -7.97 10.79 19.54
N THR A 5 -7.16 11.79 19.18
CA THR A 5 -5.96 11.59 18.36
C THR A 5 -4.95 10.75 19.14
N PRO A 6 -4.32 9.76 18.53
CA PRO A 6 -3.25 8.99 19.18
C PRO A 6 -2.08 9.87 19.65
N ASP A 7 -1.51 9.56 20.81
CA ASP A 7 -0.48 10.37 21.48
C ASP A 7 0.98 10.01 21.07
N TYR A 8 1.16 9.34 19.91
CA TYR A 8 2.50 9.01 19.41
C TYR A 8 2.61 9.32 17.92
N THR A 9 3.78 9.79 17.51
CA THR A 9 4.12 10.01 16.10
C THR A 9 5.41 9.25 15.78
N THR A 10 5.33 8.22 14.95
CA THR A 10 6.50 7.62 14.32
C THR A 10 6.94 8.43 13.10
N ASP A 11 6.14 9.37 12.68
CA ASP A 11 6.22 9.99 11.36
C ASP A 11 7.16 11.20 11.32
N ALA A 12 7.51 11.77 12.50
CA ALA A 12 8.57 12.78 12.61
C ALA A 12 9.92 12.29 12.05
N PHE A 13 10.21 10.99 12.13
CA PHE A 13 11.40 10.40 11.53
C PHE A 13 11.37 10.46 9.99
N PHE A 14 10.20 10.27 9.40
CA PHE A 14 10.04 10.26 7.95
C PHE A 14 9.90 11.68 7.36
N GLY A 15 9.78 12.71 8.19
CA GLY A 15 9.65 14.11 7.78
C GLY A 15 8.33 14.41 7.06
N LEU A 16 7.27 13.67 7.39
CA LEU A 16 5.92 13.85 6.86
C LEU A 16 5.00 14.39 7.96
N ASP A 17 4.14 15.34 7.59
CA ASP A 17 3.14 15.89 8.51
C ASP A 17 1.96 14.92 8.65
N ASP A 18 1.55 14.69 9.91
CA ASP A 18 0.37 13.90 10.25
C ASP A 18 -0.91 14.69 10.00
N LYS A 19 -1.87 14.04 9.33
CA LYS A 19 -3.22 14.57 9.12
C LYS A 19 -4.25 13.52 9.49
N TRP A 20 -5.42 13.97 9.93
CA TRP A 20 -6.56 13.12 10.29
C TRP A 20 -7.82 13.60 9.59
N LEU A 21 -8.63 12.65 9.15
CA LEU A 21 -9.87 12.88 8.42
C LEU A 21 -10.97 11.96 8.98
N GLU A 22 -12.09 12.52 9.40
CA GLU A 22 -13.27 11.72 9.72
C GLU A 22 -13.87 11.19 8.41
N THR A 23 -13.82 9.87 8.21
CA THR A 23 -14.26 9.20 6.99
C THR A 23 -15.57 8.45 7.16
N ALA A 24 -15.93 8.12 8.41
CA ALA A 24 -17.22 7.61 8.81
C ALA A 24 -17.43 7.86 10.30
N ASP A 25 -18.64 7.63 10.82
CA ASP A 25 -18.93 7.74 12.24
C ASP A 25 -18.05 6.75 13.05
N GLY A 26 -17.19 7.30 13.90
CA GLY A 26 -16.21 6.55 14.69
C GLY A 26 -14.97 6.06 13.89
N GLU A 27 -14.80 6.51 12.65
CA GLU A 27 -13.61 6.24 11.84
C GLU A 27 -12.82 7.54 11.60
N LEU A 28 -11.61 7.63 12.16
CA LEU A 28 -10.69 8.74 11.95
C LEU A 28 -9.46 8.23 11.21
N THR A 29 -9.40 8.51 9.92
CA THR A 29 -8.29 8.07 9.06
C THR A 29 -7.08 8.96 9.24
N HIS A 30 -5.95 8.34 9.55
CA HIS A 30 -4.64 8.98 9.50
C HIS A 30 -4.07 8.96 8.09
N TYR A 31 -3.47 10.08 7.65
CA TYR A 31 -2.88 10.19 6.32
C TYR A 31 -1.82 11.28 6.24
N HIS A 32 -1.00 11.21 5.19
CA HIS A 32 -0.07 12.26 4.78
C HIS A 32 -0.48 12.83 3.44
N GLU A 33 -0.23 14.11 3.22
CA GLU A 33 -0.59 14.78 2.00
C GLU A 33 0.47 15.80 1.58
N LEU A 34 0.94 15.68 0.33
CA LEU A 34 1.90 16.58 -0.27
C LEU A 34 1.51 16.90 -1.72
N GLY A 35 1.84 18.13 -2.17
CA GLY A 35 1.58 18.57 -3.54
C GLY A 35 0.15 19.00 -3.79
N GLU A 36 -0.12 19.36 -5.03
CA GLU A 36 -1.41 19.88 -5.50
C GLU A 36 -1.73 19.33 -6.89
N GLY A 37 -2.97 19.49 -7.37
CA GLY A 37 -3.38 19.07 -8.70
C GLY A 37 -4.04 17.71 -8.76
N THR A 38 -3.69 16.87 -9.73
CA THR A 38 -4.31 15.55 -9.94
C THR A 38 -4.11 14.65 -8.72
N PRO A 39 -5.20 14.08 -8.14
CA PRO A 39 -5.09 13.24 -6.96
C PRO A 39 -4.38 11.91 -7.25
N ILE A 40 -3.50 11.52 -6.33
CA ILE A 40 -2.75 10.27 -6.36
C ILE A 40 -2.85 9.63 -4.96
N LEU A 41 -3.65 8.57 -4.85
CA LEU A 41 -3.84 7.84 -3.62
C LEU A 41 -2.78 6.75 -3.47
N PHE A 42 -2.05 6.74 -2.36
CA PHE A 42 -1.02 5.76 -2.05
C PHE A 42 -1.54 4.74 -1.03
N LEU A 43 -1.50 3.46 -1.40
CA LEU A 43 -1.92 2.33 -0.57
C LEU A 43 -0.71 1.46 -0.20
N HIS A 44 -0.42 1.38 1.09
CA HIS A 44 0.71 0.62 1.62
C HIS A 44 0.51 -0.91 1.53
N GLY A 45 1.58 -1.66 1.72
CA GLY A 45 1.55 -3.12 1.81
C GLY A 45 0.93 -3.63 3.11
N SER A 46 0.95 -4.94 3.31
CA SER A 46 0.59 -5.55 4.58
C SER A 46 1.85 -5.99 5.33
N GLY A 47 1.84 -5.87 6.62
CA GLY A 47 2.92 -6.34 7.47
C GLY A 47 2.79 -5.74 8.85
N THR A 48 3.37 -6.40 9.82
CA THR A 48 3.38 -5.95 11.21
C THR A 48 4.01 -4.55 11.30
N GLY A 49 3.29 -3.60 11.88
CA GLY A 49 3.73 -2.21 12.07
C GLY A 49 3.90 -1.38 10.80
N VAL A 50 3.24 -1.74 9.69
CA VAL A 50 3.26 -0.91 8.48
C VAL A 50 2.41 0.35 8.65
N THR A 51 2.93 1.48 8.18
CA THR A 51 2.23 2.76 8.04
C THR A 51 2.40 3.30 6.63
N ALA A 52 1.59 4.28 6.27
CA ALA A 52 1.75 5.03 5.03
C ALA A 52 3.14 5.69 4.96
N ALA A 53 3.56 6.34 6.05
CA ALA A 53 4.89 6.93 6.14
C ALA A 53 5.99 5.89 5.90
N ALA A 54 6.01 4.79 6.68
CA ALA A 54 7.01 3.74 6.58
C ALA A 54 7.06 3.02 5.21
N ASN A 55 6.05 3.20 4.38
CA ASN A 55 6.01 2.64 3.02
C ASN A 55 6.40 3.66 1.93
N TRP A 56 6.18 4.97 2.14
CA TRP A 56 6.19 5.97 1.08
C TRP A 56 7.08 7.20 1.32
N TRP A 57 7.86 7.27 2.42
CA TRP A 57 8.66 8.47 2.78
C TRP A 57 9.68 8.91 1.72
N LEU A 58 10.19 7.98 0.92
CA LEU A 58 11.13 8.27 -0.17
C LEU A 58 10.43 8.66 -1.49
N ASN A 59 9.11 8.52 -1.55
CA ASN A 59 8.36 8.67 -2.79
C ASN A 59 7.45 9.90 -2.76
N LEU A 60 6.77 10.16 -1.65
CA LEU A 60 5.83 11.28 -1.53
C LEU A 60 6.45 12.63 -1.86
N PRO A 61 7.65 13.00 -1.33
CA PRO A 61 8.27 14.30 -1.64
C PRO A 61 8.57 14.49 -3.13
N GLU A 62 9.02 13.43 -3.80
CA GLU A 62 9.37 13.51 -5.23
C GLU A 62 8.14 13.45 -6.12
N LEU A 63 7.19 12.54 -5.83
CA LEU A 63 5.99 12.37 -6.65
C LEU A 63 4.96 13.49 -6.46
N SER A 64 5.03 14.24 -5.35
CA SER A 64 4.19 15.42 -5.11
C SER A 64 4.39 16.54 -6.14
N ARG A 65 5.48 16.49 -6.92
CA ARG A 65 5.70 17.39 -8.08
C ARG A 65 4.80 17.08 -9.27
N HIS A 66 4.17 15.91 -9.27
CA HIS A 66 3.33 15.41 -10.36
C HIS A 66 1.84 15.40 -10.02
N GLY A 67 1.48 15.68 -8.77
CA GLY A 67 0.09 15.70 -8.34
C GLY A 67 -0.08 15.84 -6.84
N ARG A 68 -1.34 15.81 -6.39
CA ARG A 68 -1.72 15.79 -4.98
C ARG A 68 -1.61 14.38 -4.44
N CYS A 69 -0.48 14.06 -3.80
CA CYS A 69 -0.19 12.77 -3.21
C CYS A 69 -0.86 12.64 -1.84
N ILE A 70 -1.66 11.58 -1.65
CA ILE A 70 -2.39 11.29 -0.43
C ILE A 70 -2.05 9.84 -0.03
N ALA A 71 -1.33 9.66 1.08
CA ALA A 71 -0.95 8.33 1.57
C ALA A 71 -1.69 8.05 2.88
N ILE A 72 -2.52 7.00 2.88
CA ILE A 72 -3.39 6.68 4.01
C ILE A 72 -2.87 5.48 4.80
N ASP A 73 -3.05 5.50 6.11
CA ASP A 73 -3.05 4.29 6.92
C ASP A 73 -4.40 3.60 6.74
N SER A 74 -4.41 2.44 6.11
CA SER A 74 -5.64 1.67 5.91
C SER A 74 -6.23 1.25 7.26
N ILE A 75 -7.57 1.10 7.35
CA ILE A 75 -8.21 0.63 8.59
C ILE A 75 -7.55 -0.65 9.11
N GLY A 76 -7.26 -0.67 10.42
CA GLY A 76 -6.53 -1.75 11.08
C GLY A 76 -5.02 -1.65 11.02
N TYR A 77 -4.46 -0.59 10.38
CA TYR A 77 -3.02 -0.33 10.29
C TYR A 77 -2.70 1.07 10.83
N GLY A 78 -1.45 1.24 11.24
CA GLY A 78 -0.88 2.51 11.65
C GLY A 78 -1.70 3.24 12.70
N GLN A 79 -1.96 4.53 12.46
CA GLN A 79 -2.65 5.42 13.39
C GLN A 79 -4.15 5.60 13.09
N THR A 80 -4.70 4.97 12.05
CA THR A 80 -6.14 5.06 11.74
C THR A 80 -6.96 4.42 12.86
N VAL A 81 -7.89 5.21 13.42
CA VAL A 81 -8.80 4.79 14.48
C VAL A 81 -10.11 4.31 13.87
N VAL A 82 -10.63 3.21 14.38
CA VAL A 82 -11.89 2.62 13.93
C VAL A 82 -12.80 2.29 15.11
N ALA A 83 -14.09 2.21 14.86
CA ALA A 83 -15.06 1.78 15.87
C ALA A 83 -14.88 0.30 16.23
N ASP A 84 -15.30 -0.07 17.44
CA ASP A 84 -15.35 -1.46 17.87
C ASP A 84 -16.21 -2.30 16.92
N GLY A 85 -15.72 -3.49 16.58
CA GLY A 85 -16.41 -4.40 15.67
C GLY A 85 -16.28 -4.05 14.19
N THR A 86 -15.38 -3.10 13.83
CA THR A 86 -15.06 -2.82 12.43
C THR A 86 -14.59 -4.09 11.71
N ALA A 87 -15.21 -4.40 10.58
CA ALA A 87 -14.80 -5.51 9.73
C ALA A 87 -13.55 -5.16 8.93
N TYR A 88 -12.66 -6.15 8.74
CA TYR A 88 -11.48 -6.03 7.88
C TYR A 88 -11.57 -6.99 6.69
N GLY A 89 -10.86 -6.65 5.63
CA GLY A 89 -10.75 -7.45 4.42
C GLY A 89 -10.65 -6.59 3.17
N ILE A 90 -10.40 -7.25 2.03
CA ILE A 90 -10.12 -6.56 0.76
C ILE A 90 -11.25 -5.58 0.39
N LYS A 91 -12.50 -6.01 0.48
CA LYS A 91 -13.65 -5.15 0.16
C LYS A 91 -13.79 -3.97 1.12
N GLU A 92 -13.50 -4.16 2.40
CA GLU A 92 -13.60 -3.08 3.40
C GLU A 92 -12.45 -2.09 3.25
N TRP A 93 -11.22 -2.54 2.95
CA TRP A 93 -10.09 -1.65 2.65
C TRP A 93 -10.34 -0.83 1.38
N VAL A 94 -10.94 -1.43 0.34
CA VAL A 94 -11.34 -0.67 -0.86
C VAL A 94 -12.42 0.36 -0.53
N ARG A 95 -13.46 -0.01 0.24
CA ARG A 95 -14.50 0.95 0.69
C ARG A 95 -13.93 2.07 1.56
N HIS A 96 -12.95 1.75 2.43
CA HIS A 96 -12.22 2.77 3.19
C HIS A 96 -11.54 3.78 2.26
N ALA A 97 -10.81 3.32 1.24
CA ALA A 97 -10.20 4.19 0.24
C ALA A 97 -11.26 5.10 -0.45
N VAL A 98 -12.42 4.55 -0.78
CA VAL A 98 -13.55 5.35 -1.35
C VAL A 98 -14.04 6.40 -0.36
N ARG A 99 -14.25 6.05 0.93
CA ARG A 99 -14.67 7.02 1.97
C ARG A 99 -13.66 8.15 2.13
N VAL A 100 -12.36 7.85 2.07
CA VAL A 100 -11.31 8.88 2.08
C VAL A 100 -11.45 9.82 0.90
N LEU A 101 -11.61 9.30 -0.32
CA LEU A 101 -11.80 10.11 -1.51
C LEU A 101 -13.05 10.99 -1.41
N ASP A 102 -14.16 10.44 -0.92
CA ASP A 102 -15.42 11.16 -0.75
C ASP A 102 -15.29 12.29 0.28
N ALA A 103 -14.66 12.01 1.43
CA ALA A 103 -14.44 13.01 2.47
C ALA A 103 -13.48 14.14 2.05
N LEU A 104 -12.56 13.86 1.12
CA LEU A 104 -11.66 14.85 0.50
C LEU A 104 -12.26 15.54 -0.74
N GLY A 105 -13.48 15.17 -1.15
CA GLY A 105 -14.14 15.71 -2.34
C GLY A 105 -13.46 15.31 -3.65
N ILE A 106 -12.82 14.14 -3.70
CA ILE A 106 -12.08 13.64 -4.86
C ILE A 106 -12.97 12.70 -5.67
N GLU A 107 -13.28 13.08 -6.91
CA GLU A 107 -14.10 12.27 -7.81
C GLU A 107 -13.31 11.10 -8.42
N LYS A 108 -12.10 11.37 -8.90
CA LYS A 108 -11.22 10.37 -9.52
C LYS A 108 -9.79 10.52 -9.03
N THR A 109 -9.06 9.40 -8.97
CA THR A 109 -7.67 9.37 -8.51
C THR A 109 -6.83 8.36 -9.27
N TRP A 110 -5.53 8.60 -9.34
CA TRP A 110 -4.54 7.56 -9.54
C TRP A 110 -4.41 6.74 -8.26
N ILE A 111 -4.15 5.45 -8.37
CA ILE A 111 -3.79 4.63 -7.21
C ILE A 111 -2.39 4.08 -7.39
N VAL A 112 -1.52 4.36 -6.42
CA VAL A 112 -0.17 3.79 -6.31
C VAL A 112 -0.17 2.79 -5.16
N GLY A 113 0.00 1.51 -5.45
CA GLY A 113 -0.16 0.45 -4.45
C GLY A 113 1.01 -0.52 -4.37
N ASN A 114 1.48 -0.80 -3.14
CA ASN A 114 2.51 -1.80 -2.88
C ASN A 114 1.89 -3.08 -2.31
N SER A 115 2.21 -4.23 -2.84
CA SER A 115 1.83 -5.53 -2.27
C SER A 115 0.32 -5.68 -2.05
N LEU A 116 -0.16 -5.65 -0.80
CA LEU A 116 -1.59 -5.55 -0.49
C LEU A 116 -2.21 -4.33 -1.18
N GLY A 117 -1.58 -3.16 -1.10
CA GLY A 117 -2.06 -1.94 -1.77
C GLY A 117 -2.18 -2.11 -3.28
N GLY A 118 -1.31 -2.88 -3.91
CA GLY A 118 -1.44 -3.26 -5.32
C GLY A 118 -2.66 -4.16 -5.59
N TRP A 119 -2.94 -5.11 -4.70
CA TRP A 119 -4.18 -5.89 -4.78
C TRP A 119 -5.41 -5.00 -4.60
N LEU A 120 -5.39 -4.09 -3.61
CA LEU A 120 -6.48 -3.13 -3.39
C LEU A 120 -6.71 -2.24 -4.61
N ALA A 121 -5.65 -1.79 -5.30
CA ALA A 121 -5.76 -0.98 -6.51
C ALA A 121 -6.52 -1.71 -7.63
N PHE A 122 -6.23 -2.99 -7.86
CA PHE A 122 -6.96 -3.79 -8.83
C PHE A 122 -8.38 -4.15 -8.37
N GLN A 123 -8.58 -4.41 -7.08
CA GLN A 123 -9.93 -4.62 -6.56
C GLN A 123 -10.77 -3.34 -6.62
N PHE A 124 -10.16 -2.18 -6.41
CA PHE A 124 -10.80 -0.88 -6.60
C PHE A 124 -11.23 -0.69 -8.07
N ALA A 125 -10.37 -1.06 -9.03
CA ALA A 125 -10.70 -1.01 -10.45
C ALA A 125 -11.88 -1.94 -10.83
N ILE A 126 -12.04 -3.06 -10.14
CA ILE A 126 -13.17 -3.98 -10.34
C ILE A 126 -14.47 -3.39 -9.76
N ASP A 127 -14.39 -2.80 -8.56
CA ASP A 127 -15.58 -2.38 -7.81
C ASP A 127 -16.02 -0.93 -8.13
N PHE A 128 -15.07 -0.04 -8.49
CA PHE A 128 -15.29 1.41 -8.70
C PHE A 128 -14.48 1.94 -9.90
N PRO A 129 -14.61 1.34 -11.10
CA PRO A 129 -13.80 1.73 -12.26
C PRO A 129 -13.97 3.20 -12.66
N GLU A 130 -15.15 3.78 -12.42
CA GLU A 130 -15.45 5.18 -12.72
C GLU A 130 -14.69 6.19 -11.84
N ARG A 131 -14.16 5.74 -10.69
CA ARG A 131 -13.41 6.56 -9.73
C ARG A 131 -11.89 6.56 -10.01
N LEU A 132 -11.44 5.86 -11.08
CA LEU A 132 -10.04 5.61 -11.35
C LEU A 132 -9.54 6.42 -12.57
N LEU A 133 -8.35 7.02 -12.42
CA LEU A 133 -7.58 7.62 -13.53
C LEU A 133 -6.55 6.63 -14.06
N GLY A 134 -5.99 5.78 -13.23
CA GLY A 134 -5.02 4.76 -13.57
C GLY A 134 -4.39 4.12 -12.35
N ILE A 135 -3.56 3.11 -12.56
CA ILE A 135 -2.91 2.31 -11.52
C ILE A 135 -1.40 2.30 -11.71
N VAL A 136 -0.66 2.46 -10.61
CA VAL A 136 0.73 2.02 -10.48
C VAL A 136 0.77 0.95 -9.39
N SER A 137 1.14 -0.27 -9.72
CA SER A 137 1.15 -1.38 -8.77
C SER A 137 2.51 -2.06 -8.73
N MET A 138 3.07 -2.24 -7.53
CA MET A 138 4.34 -2.93 -7.36
C MET A 138 4.21 -4.13 -6.43
N GLY A 139 4.86 -5.26 -6.81
CA GLY A 139 4.80 -6.49 -6.04
C GLY A 139 3.37 -6.93 -5.75
N THR A 140 2.48 -6.87 -6.74
CA THR A 140 1.01 -6.98 -6.59
C THR A 140 0.59 -8.22 -5.85
N GLY A 141 -0.08 -8.04 -4.70
CA GLY A 141 -0.63 -9.13 -3.89
C GLY A 141 -1.80 -9.88 -4.55
N GLY A 142 -2.52 -10.67 -3.76
CA GLY A 142 -3.67 -11.45 -4.25
C GLY A 142 -3.29 -12.69 -5.07
N ALA A 143 -2.01 -13.05 -5.10
CA ALA A 143 -1.54 -14.33 -5.63
C ALA A 143 -1.59 -15.43 -4.55
N LYS A 144 -1.66 -16.69 -4.96
CA LYS A 144 -1.45 -17.82 -4.04
C LYS A 144 -0.01 -17.76 -3.53
N LEU A 145 0.17 -17.71 -2.20
CA LEU A 145 1.49 -17.76 -1.61
C LEU A 145 2.15 -19.12 -1.86
N THR A 146 3.39 -19.13 -2.28
CA THR A 146 4.22 -20.32 -2.31
C THR A 146 4.86 -20.57 -0.93
N GLY A 147 5.11 -21.82 -0.56
CA GLY A 147 5.36 -22.31 0.81
C GLY A 147 6.35 -21.57 1.71
N ALA A 148 7.34 -20.85 1.19
CA ALA A 148 8.29 -20.07 2.00
C ALA A 148 7.63 -18.86 2.69
N LEU A 149 6.64 -18.25 2.08
CA LEU A 149 5.94 -17.08 2.60
C LEU A 149 4.86 -17.41 3.61
N ALA A 150 4.20 -18.56 3.48
CA ALA A 150 3.18 -18.97 4.45
C ALA A 150 3.77 -19.13 5.86
N ALA A 151 5.07 -19.47 5.95
CA ALA A 151 5.77 -19.64 7.23
C ALA A 151 6.19 -18.30 7.89
N HIS A 152 6.27 -17.20 7.13
CA HIS A 152 6.76 -15.90 7.60
C HIS A 152 5.69 -14.81 7.67
N SER A 153 4.42 -15.15 7.39
CA SER A 153 3.30 -14.20 7.36
C SER A 153 2.94 -13.60 8.73
N ASN A 154 3.44 -14.18 9.83
CA ASN A 154 3.33 -13.68 11.20
C ASN A 154 4.72 -13.64 11.85
N PRO A 155 5.49 -12.55 11.69
CA PRO A 155 6.74 -12.42 12.42
C PRO A 155 6.46 -12.47 13.93
N THR A 156 7.36 -13.13 14.68
CA THR A 156 7.38 -12.98 16.12
C THR A 156 7.47 -11.48 16.43
N LEU A 157 6.57 -10.96 17.27
CA LEU A 157 6.53 -9.54 17.63
C LEU A 157 7.73 -9.19 18.51
N THR A 158 8.87 -9.06 17.89
CA THR A 158 10.16 -8.64 18.44
C THR A 158 10.90 -7.84 17.36
N GLU A 159 11.83 -6.97 17.75
CA GLU A 159 12.65 -6.23 16.78
C GLU A 159 13.41 -7.19 15.83
N ASP A 160 13.92 -8.32 16.33
CA ASP A 160 14.58 -9.34 15.50
C ASP A 160 13.62 -9.97 14.48
N GLY A 161 12.36 -10.24 14.88
CA GLY A 161 11.32 -10.73 13.97
C GLY A 161 10.94 -9.72 12.89
N ILE A 162 10.81 -8.44 13.27
CA ILE A 162 10.58 -7.33 12.33
C ILE A 162 11.78 -7.20 11.36
N ARG A 163 13.02 -7.19 11.88
CA ARG A 163 14.23 -7.12 11.05
C ARG A 163 14.27 -8.22 10.01
N LYS A 164 14.07 -9.47 10.41
CA LYS A 164 14.04 -10.62 9.49
C LYS A 164 12.99 -10.46 8.40
N THR A 165 11.83 -9.90 8.74
CA THR A 165 10.76 -9.62 7.77
C THR A 165 11.18 -8.54 6.78
N LEU A 166 11.76 -7.43 7.25
CA LEU A 166 12.22 -6.35 6.38
C LEU A 166 13.36 -6.79 5.46
N GLU A 167 14.29 -7.61 5.97
CA GLU A 167 15.39 -8.17 5.18
C GLU A 167 14.92 -9.10 4.05
N MET A 168 13.71 -9.68 4.14
CA MET A 168 13.12 -10.43 3.04
C MET A 168 12.58 -9.52 1.92
N PHE A 169 12.32 -8.25 2.21
CA PHE A 169 11.74 -7.32 1.26
C PHE A 169 12.77 -6.68 0.33
N VAL A 170 14.05 -6.75 0.69
CA VAL A 170 15.14 -6.07 -0.02
C VAL A 170 16.29 -7.04 -0.35
N VAL A 171 17.03 -6.75 -1.39
CA VAL A 171 18.30 -7.40 -1.71
C VAL A 171 19.44 -6.72 -0.93
N ASP A 172 19.42 -5.38 -0.89
CA ASP A 172 20.36 -4.60 -0.10
C ASP A 172 19.89 -4.47 1.36
N ARG A 173 20.38 -5.38 2.21
CA ARG A 173 20.04 -5.40 3.63
C ARG A 173 20.54 -4.20 4.42
N SER A 174 21.46 -3.38 3.88
CA SER A 174 21.92 -2.16 4.54
C SER A 174 20.81 -1.11 4.68
N LEU A 175 19.73 -1.23 3.90
CA LEU A 175 18.54 -0.40 4.00
C LEU A 175 17.69 -0.70 5.25
N VAL A 176 17.90 -1.86 5.89
CA VAL A 176 17.18 -2.26 7.09
C VAL A 176 17.95 -1.77 8.33
N THR A 177 17.85 -0.46 8.58
CA THR A 177 18.54 0.18 9.71
C THR A 177 17.87 -0.15 11.06
N ASP A 178 18.60 0.06 12.15
CA ASP A 178 18.07 -0.14 13.51
C ASP A 178 16.88 0.79 13.78
N GLU A 179 16.97 2.05 13.30
CA GLU A 179 15.87 3.00 13.43
C GLU A 179 14.61 2.54 12.72
N LEU A 180 14.72 2.06 11.47
CA LEU A 180 13.57 1.57 10.71
C LEU A 180 12.92 0.36 11.40
N VAL A 181 13.75 -0.56 11.94
CA VAL A 181 13.27 -1.72 12.70
C VAL A 181 12.53 -1.28 13.96
N SER A 182 13.12 -0.36 14.72
CA SER A 182 12.53 0.14 15.97
C SER A 182 11.20 0.87 15.72
N LEU A 183 11.12 1.74 14.71
CA LEU A 183 9.89 2.41 14.32
C LEU A 183 8.77 1.44 13.94
N ARG A 184 9.10 0.44 13.12
CA ARG A 184 8.15 -0.62 12.74
C ARG A 184 7.69 -1.45 13.95
N TYR A 185 8.61 -1.72 14.88
CA TYR A 185 8.28 -2.43 16.11
C TYR A 185 7.36 -1.61 17.03
N GLN A 186 7.64 -0.32 17.21
CA GLN A 186 6.79 0.58 18.00
C GLN A 186 5.38 0.70 17.39
N SER A 187 5.29 0.86 16.07
CA SER A 187 4.00 0.86 15.39
C SER A 187 3.23 -0.45 15.60
N ALA A 188 3.93 -1.59 15.50
CA ALA A 188 3.34 -2.90 15.72
C ALA A 188 2.82 -3.11 17.14
N LEU A 189 3.49 -2.56 18.16
CA LEU A 189 3.01 -2.62 19.54
C LEU A 189 1.69 -1.89 19.72
N ASN A 190 1.48 -0.77 19.00
CA ASN A 190 0.23 -0.05 19.05
C ASN A 190 -0.90 -0.81 18.33
N ASP A 191 -0.61 -1.46 17.21
CA ASP A 191 -1.58 -2.31 16.50
C ASP A 191 -1.99 -3.52 17.35
N THR A 192 -1.07 -4.12 18.11
CA THR A 192 -1.37 -5.27 18.99
C THR A 192 -2.15 -4.89 20.22
N ALA A 193 -1.96 -3.69 20.75
CA ALA A 193 -2.67 -3.24 21.96
C ALA A 193 -4.20 -3.18 21.78
N SER A 194 -4.70 -3.21 20.56
CA SER A 194 -6.13 -3.21 20.23
C SER A 194 -6.65 -4.54 19.67
N ASP A 195 -5.86 -5.64 19.72
CA ASP A 195 -6.15 -6.92 19.04
C ASP A 195 -6.41 -6.85 17.53
N ARG A 196 -6.27 -5.65 16.94
CA ARG A 196 -6.53 -5.40 15.51
C ARG A 196 -5.66 -6.24 14.60
N LEU A 197 -4.39 -6.44 14.98
CA LEU A 197 -3.43 -7.19 14.14
C LEU A 197 -3.91 -8.61 13.84
N ALA A 198 -4.46 -9.31 14.83
CA ALA A 198 -4.96 -10.67 14.65
C ALA A 198 -6.13 -10.72 13.66
N ASP A 199 -7.09 -9.79 13.80
CA ASP A 199 -8.27 -9.70 12.94
C ASP A 199 -7.90 -9.29 11.50
N VAL A 200 -6.97 -8.34 11.35
CA VAL A 200 -6.44 -7.88 10.07
C VAL A 200 -5.73 -9.03 9.33
N VAL A 201 -4.88 -9.78 10.02
CA VAL A 201 -4.17 -10.94 9.46
C VAL A 201 -5.16 -12.02 9.05
N ALA A 202 -6.13 -12.36 9.91
CA ALA A 202 -7.15 -13.36 9.62
C ALA A 202 -8.02 -12.97 8.42
N ALA A 203 -8.40 -11.69 8.31
CA ALA A 203 -9.19 -11.17 7.20
C ALA A 203 -8.40 -11.23 5.88
N ARG A 204 -7.15 -10.78 5.89
CA ARG A 204 -6.26 -10.85 4.71
C ARG A 204 -6.09 -12.29 4.22
N ASP A 205 -5.81 -13.22 5.14
CA ASP A 205 -5.55 -14.62 4.80
C ASP A 205 -6.82 -15.32 4.31
N ARG A 206 -7.99 -15.04 4.91
CA ARG A 206 -9.30 -15.47 4.41
C ARG A 206 -9.51 -15.01 2.97
N ASP A 207 -9.34 -13.71 2.71
CA ASP A 207 -9.67 -13.11 1.42
C ASP A 207 -8.69 -13.53 0.32
N ARG A 208 -7.44 -13.87 0.66
CA ARG A 208 -6.47 -14.44 -0.30
C ARG A 208 -6.99 -15.69 -0.99
N HIS A 209 -7.80 -16.48 -0.29
CA HIS A 209 -8.40 -17.69 -0.84
C HIS A 209 -9.79 -17.45 -1.42
N ALA A 210 -10.55 -16.53 -0.84
CA ALA A 210 -11.96 -16.31 -1.16
C ALA A 210 -12.20 -15.27 -2.25
N LEU A 211 -11.28 -14.32 -2.44
CA LEU A 211 -11.42 -13.17 -3.33
C LEU A 211 -10.23 -13.05 -4.31
N PRO A 212 -9.99 -14.03 -5.19
CA PRO A 212 -9.00 -13.83 -6.25
C PRO A 212 -9.44 -12.68 -7.16
N LEU A 213 -8.47 -11.99 -7.76
CA LEU A 213 -8.77 -10.96 -8.77
C LEU A 213 -9.54 -11.57 -9.94
N ASP A 214 -10.59 -10.87 -10.35
CA ASP A 214 -11.41 -11.27 -11.51
C ASP A 214 -10.70 -10.85 -12.82
N PHE A 215 -9.99 -11.79 -13.43
CA PHE A 215 -9.21 -11.55 -14.64
C PHE A 215 -10.10 -11.24 -15.86
N ASP A 216 -11.35 -11.71 -15.89
CA ASP A 216 -12.29 -11.40 -16.98
C ASP A 216 -12.73 -9.93 -16.92
N VAL A 217 -12.84 -9.36 -15.71
CA VAL A 217 -13.11 -7.93 -15.52
C VAL A 217 -11.84 -7.13 -15.85
N LEU A 218 -10.67 -7.54 -15.36
CA LEU A 218 -9.41 -6.85 -15.62
C LEU A 218 -9.03 -6.83 -17.10
N ALA A 219 -9.42 -7.86 -17.88
CA ALA A 219 -9.22 -7.89 -19.33
C ALA A 219 -10.02 -6.81 -20.09
N ARG A 220 -10.96 -6.13 -19.43
CA ARG A 220 -11.76 -5.02 -19.98
C ARG A 220 -11.44 -3.66 -19.35
N LEU A 221 -10.41 -3.61 -18.51
CA LEU A 221 -10.02 -2.38 -17.82
C LEU A 221 -9.48 -1.36 -18.83
N ASP A 222 -10.10 -0.18 -18.89
CA ASP A 222 -9.78 0.89 -19.86
C ASP A 222 -9.13 2.10 -19.16
N VAL A 223 -8.13 1.83 -18.33
CA VAL A 223 -7.28 2.87 -17.73
C VAL A 223 -5.81 2.47 -17.87
N PRO A 224 -4.87 3.44 -17.89
CA PRO A 224 -3.44 3.12 -17.92
C PRO A 224 -3.01 2.40 -16.63
N VAL A 225 -2.17 1.37 -16.78
CA VAL A 225 -1.63 0.58 -15.68
C VAL A 225 -0.11 0.47 -15.83
N LEU A 226 0.62 0.81 -14.79
CA LEU A 226 2.06 0.55 -14.67
C LEU A 226 2.31 -0.53 -13.62
N LEU A 227 2.93 -1.62 -14.05
CA LEU A 227 3.34 -2.71 -13.16
C LEU A 227 4.83 -2.57 -12.87
N ILE A 228 5.22 -2.57 -11.59
CA ILE A 228 6.61 -2.50 -11.17
C ILE A 228 6.96 -3.72 -10.34
N HIS A 229 8.16 -4.31 -10.55
CA HIS A 229 8.59 -5.48 -9.80
C HIS A 229 10.11 -5.58 -9.68
N GLY A 230 10.59 -6.11 -8.57
CA GLY A 230 11.99 -6.54 -8.43
C GLY A 230 12.16 -8.00 -8.86
N VAL A 231 13.20 -8.28 -9.64
CA VAL A 231 13.47 -9.67 -10.10
C VAL A 231 13.68 -10.63 -8.92
N GLN A 232 14.29 -10.14 -7.84
CA GLN A 232 14.63 -10.94 -6.65
C GLN A 232 13.55 -10.90 -5.57
N ASP A 233 12.32 -10.48 -5.91
CA ASP A 233 11.19 -10.52 -4.99
C ASP A 233 10.89 -11.97 -4.56
N VAL A 234 11.20 -12.28 -3.28
CA VAL A 234 10.93 -13.59 -2.67
C VAL A 234 9.54 -13.67 -2.03
N VAL A 235 8.84 -12.52 -1.96
CA VAL A 235 7.50 -12.38 -1.35
C VAL A 235 6.42 -12.68 -2.39
N ILE A 236 6.46 -12.00 -3.51
CA ILE A 236 5.56 -12.21 -4.65
C ILE A 236 6.45 -12.48 -5.87
N PRO A 237 6.29 -13.62 -6.55
CA PRO A 237 7.13 -13.92 -7.69
C PRO A 237 6.83 -12.96 -8.87
N VAL A 238 7.86 -12.58 -9.61
CA VAL A 238 7.74 -11.68 -10.78
C VAL A 238 6.79 -12.20 -11.85
N SER A 239 6.51 -13.50 -11.87
CA SER A 239 5.50 -14.12 -12.75
C SER A 239 4.10 -13.52 -12.54
N ARG A 240 3.81 -12.95 -11.36
CA ARG A 240 2.56 -12.22 -11.11
C ARG A 240 2.43 -10.97 -11.98
N THR A 241 3.53 -10.26 -12.21
CA THR A 241 3.55 -9.12 -13.14
C THR A 241 3.27 -9.58 -14.57
N TRP A 242 3.85 -10.69 -15.02
CA TRP A 242 3.57 -11.23 -16.35
C TRP A 242 2.12 -11.67 -16.53
N GLU A 243 1.52 -12.25 -15.50
CA GLU A 243 0.10 -12.63 -15.50
C GLU A 243 -0.79 -11.40 -15.71
N LEU A 244 -0.55 -10.32 -14.95
CA LEU A 244 -1.31 -9.07 -15.07
C LEU A 244 -1.03 -8.36 -16.40
N LEU A 245 0.23 -8.28 -16.84
CA LEU A 245 0.62 -7.65 -18.11
C LEU A 245 -0.05 -8.33 -19.32
N ASN A 246 -0.19 -9.65 -19.29
CA ASN A 246 -0.87 -10.39 -20.34
C ASN A 246 -2.41 -10.27 -20.32
N THR A 247 -2.96 -9.78 -19.20
CA THR A 247 -4.41 -9.68 -19.01
C THR A 247 -4.92 -8.27 -19.22
N VAL A 248 -4.24 -7.27 -18.66
CA VAL A 248 -4.71 -5.88 -18.67
C VAL A 248 -4.31 -5.18 -19.97
N PRO A 249 -5.27 -4.66 -20.79
CA PRO A 249 -4.99 -4.19 -22.16
C PRO A 249 -4.01 -3.02 -22.25
N HIS A 250 -4.01 -2.13 -21.26
CA HIS A 250 -3.20 -0.91 -21.26
C HIS A 250 -2.14 -0.95 -20.15
N ALA A 251 -1.57 -2.13 -19.89
CA ALA A 251 -0.52 -2.31 -18.92
C ALA A 251 0.85 -2.18 -19.55
N ASP A 252 1.69 -1.33 -18.94
CA ASP A 252 3.15 -1.31 -19.12
C ASP A 252 3.80 -1.99 -17.90
N ALA A 253 5.04 -2.47 -18.06
CA ALA A 253 5.80 -3.05 -16.96
C ALA A 253 7.22 -2.48 -16.89
N HIS A 254 7.71 -2.27 -15.67
CA HIS A 254 9.10 -1.95 -15.39
C HIS A 254 9.67 -2.94 -14.35
N ILE A 255 10.71 -3.67 -14.74
CA ILE A 255 11.28 -4.73 -13.90
C ILE A 255 12.71 -4.33 -13.50
N PHE A 256 12.92 -4.18 -12.19
CA PHE A 256 14.23 -3.85 -11.63
C PHE A 256 15.07 -5.11 -11.39
N SER A 257 16.29 -5.17 -11.93
CA SER A 257 17.30 -6.13 -11.49
C SER A 257 17.91 -5.73 -10.15
N GLN A 258 18.44 -6.69 -9.39
CA GLN A 258 19.01 -6.46 -8.06
C GLN A 258 18.04 -5.66 -7.16
N CYS A 259 16.80 -6.14 -7.10
CA CYS A 259 15.71 -5.50 -6.37
C CYS A 259 14.74 -6.56 -5.86
N GLY A 260 14.32 -6.41 -4.62
CA GLY A 260 13.35 -7.28 -3.94
C GLY A 260 11.92 -6.76 -4.03
N HIS A 261 11.16 -7.03 -2.95
CA HIS A 261 9.73 -6.70 -2.83
C HIS A 261 9.47 -5.19 -2.66
N TRP A 262 10.42 -4.45 -2.06
CA TRP A 262 10.31 -3.03 -1.75
C TRP A 262 10.98 -2.16 -2.81
N SER A 263 10.58 -2.31 -4.07
CA SER A 263 11.16 -1.54 -5.19
C SER A 263 11.07 -0.03 -5.01
N GLN A 264 10.03 0.48 -4.36
CA GLN A 264 9.85 1.90 -4.05
C GLN A 264 10.81 2.44 -2.97
N VAL A 265 11.43 1.55 -2.20
CA VAL A 265 12.45 1.87 -1.19
C VAL A 265 13.84 1.56 -1.74
N GLU A 266 14.04 0.33 -2.25
CA GLU A 266 15.33 -0.18 -2.68
C GLU A 266 15.86 0.52 -3.94
N ARG A 267 14.96 0.96 -4.80
CA ARG A 267 15.26 1.68 -6.06
C ARG A 267 14.49 3.01 -6.11
N ALA A 268 14.45 3.73 -4.97
CA ALA A 268 13.58 4.89 -4.79
C ALA A 268 13.75 5.96 -5.89
N THR A 269 14.98 6.31 -6.25
CA THR A 269 15.24 7.32 -7.30
C THR A 269 14.66 6.90 -8.64
N GLU A 270 15.03 5.73 -9.12
CA GLU A 270 14.56 5.23 -10.43
C GLU A 270 13.06 4.92 -10.41
N PHE A 271 12.54 4.44 -9.25
CA PHE A 271 11.11 4.25 -9.08
C PHE A 271 10.35 5.56 -9.26
N ASN A 272 10.79 6.64 -8.60
CA ASN A 272 10.16 7.95 -8.68
C ASN A 272 10.24 8.53 -10.10
N GLU A 273 11.35 8.36 -10.80
CA GLU A 273 11.51 8.77 -12.20
C GLU A 273 10.55 8.03 -13.15
N VAL A 274 10.44 6.71 -12.99
CA VAL A 274 9.56 5.85 -13.80
C VAL A 274 8.10 6.21 -13.56
N VAL A 275 7.68 6.30 -12.29
CA VAL A 275 6.30 6.64 -11.91
C VAL A 275 5.96 8.06 -12.32
N GLY A 276 6.81 9.05 -12.02
CA GLY A 276 6.58 10.45 -12.39
C GLY A 276 6.44 10.63 -13.90
N SER A 277 7.33 10.01 -14.69
CA SER A 277 7.24 10.03 -16.15
C SER A 277 5.96 9.38 -16.68
N TYR A 278 5.50 8.30 -16.03
CA TYR A 278 4.27 7.63 -16.40
C TYR A 278 3.03 8.48 -16.12
N LEU A 279 2.96 9.09 -14.93
CA LEU A 279 1.88 10.02 -14.55
C LEU A 279 1.78 11.20 -15.52
N VAL A 280 2.91 11.83 -15.87
CA VAL A 280 2.96 12.94 -16.84
C VAL A 280 2.48 12.53 -18.23
N ARG A 281 2.91 11.35 -18.70
CA ARG A 281 2.50 10.83 -20.04
C ARG A 281 0.99 10.63 -20.14
N HIS A 282 0.33 10.31 -19.05
CA HIS A 282 -1.10 10.00 -18.99
C HIS A 282 -1.94 11.12 -18.34
N ALA A 283 -1.32 12.27 -18.00
CA ALA A 283 -2.03 13.43 -17.52
C ALA A 283 -2.95 13.97 -18.63
N GLY A 284 -4.27 13.93 -18.43
CA GLY A 284 -5.28 14.44 -19.37
C GLY A 284 -6.06 13.37 -20.15
N ARG A 285 -5.97 12.11 -19.75
CA ARG A 285 -6.91 11.07 -20.18
C ARG A 285 -8.18 11.04 -19.34
#